data_d9a08207d2a192e1f09b261b48895a64
#
_entry.id   d9a08207d2a192e1f09b261b48895a64
#
_cell.length_a   1.000
_cell.length_b   1.000
_cell.length_c   1.000
_cell.angle_alpha   90.00
_cell.angle_beta   90.00
_cell.angle_gamma   90.00
#
_symmetry.space_group_name_H-M   'P 1'
#
loop_
_entity.id
_entity.type
_entity.pdbx_description
1 polymer ?
#
loop_
_entity_poly.entity_id
_entity_poly.type
_entity_poly.pdbx_seq_one_letter_code
_entity_poly.pdbx_strand_id
1 'polypeptide(L)'
;MVELQQTHPLDPAYLEKLGFVWHTDKDETPYVSDQLIVLSEAEAEAYYEAGNTLYDMFVEAGEYVIENNLFHEIGIPFNLIDLIKESWENDVHWHLYGRFDLAGGIDGKPIKLLEFNADTPTALFETAIVQWAILRQNGLEEESQFNALYEALTDNFKRLVTLEESVEAFEERYEGWKFLFTSIKGNEEEENTVRLLQHIAEEAGYITEFAYIDEIEFSEEEGIVYEGESYELWFKLIPWEDIALEESDLAMLLKGIILNQKAIIFNPAYTLMFQSKAILKILWDLYPDHPLLLESSFEPLAGKKQVAKPIFGREGESVAILNADGSTAASIEGEYDNHKMVYQAYTELPTDQEGASYQAGLFYVYESCAVGFRKGGLILDNMSKFVGHIVR
;
A
#
# COMPACT_ATOMS: atom_id res chain seq x y z
N MET A 1 -14.39 17.22 15.68
CA MET A 1 -14.72 15.77 15.84
C MET A 1 -15.16 15.25 14.51
N VAL A 2 -14.76 14.02 14.19
CA VAL A 2 -15.11 13.38 12.90
C VAL A 2 -16.63 13.36 12.73
N GLU A 3 -17.11 13.81 11.57
CA GLU A 3 -18.52 13.75 11.22
C GLU A 3 -18.83 12.36 10.64
N LEU A 4 -19.85 11.71 11.21
CA LEU A 4 -20.22 10.35 10.86
C LEU A 4 -21.68 10.28 10.42
N GLN A 5 -21.94 9.52 9.36
CA GLN A 5 -23.29 9.17 8.93
C GLN A 5 -23.55 7.69 9.23
N GLN A 6 -24.61 7.41 9.99
CA GLN A 6 -25.06 6.04 10.23
C GLN A 6 -25.66 5.42 8.96
N THR A 7 -25.32 4.15 8.71
CA THR A 7 -25.87 3.32 7.62
C THR A 7 -26.45 2.03 8.17
N HIS A 8 -27.09 1.26 7.33
CA HIS A 8 -27.41 -0.12 7.64
C HIS A 8 -26.15 -0.97 7.34
N PRO A 9 -25.78 -1.89 8.25
CA PRO A 9 -24.65 -2.80 8.02
C PRO A 9 -24.91 -3.65 6.77
N LEU A 10 -23.85 -4.01 6.07
CA LEU A 10 -23.94 -4.93 4.93
C LEU A 10 -24.27 -6.35 5.42
N ASP A 11 -25.11 -7.05 4.66
CA ASP A 11 -25.39 -8.46 4.91
C ASP A 11 -24.14 -9.30 4.64
N PRO A 12 -23.65 -10.12 5.59
CA PRO A 12 -22.54 -11.04 5.39
C PRO A 12 -22.68 -11.89 4.12
N ALA A 13 -23.85 -12.42 3.83
CA ALA A 13 -24.09 -13.20 2.62
C ALA A 13 -23.97 -12.39 1.33
N TYR A 14 -24.16 -11.07 1.39
CA TYR A 14 -23.89 -10.18 0.26
C TYR A 14 -22.40 -9.91 0.10
N LEU A 15 -21.66 -9.70 1.20
CA LEU A 15 -20.21 -9.54 1.18
C LEU A 15 -19.50 -10.78 0.63
N GLU A 16 -19.92 -11.97 1.06
CA GLU A 16 -19.39 -13.25 0.54
C GLU A 16 -19.61 -13.40 -0.98
N LYS A 17 -20.75 -12.93 -1.51
CA LYS A 17 -21.00 -12.93 -2.95
C LYS A 17 -20.11 -11.97 -3.74
N LEU A 18 -19.63 -10.92 -3.09
CA LEU A 18 -18.65 -10.02 -3.67
C LEU A 18 -17.22 -10.60 -3.62
N GLY A 19 -17.00 -11.69 -2.89
CA GLY A 19 -15.68 -12.27 -2.61
C GLY A 19 -15.05 -11.76 -1.31
N PHE A 20 -15.77 -10.95 -0.52
CA PHE A 20 -15.29 -10.39 0.73
C PHE A 20 -15.64 -11.32 1.90
N VAL A 21 -14.80 -12.32 2.16
CA VAL A 21 -15.07 -13.39 3.14
C VAL A 21 -14.55 -13.10 4.55
N TRP A 22 -13.66 -12.10 4.71
CA TRP A 22 -13.10 -11.66 6.02
C TRP A 22 -13.88 -10.51 6.65
N HIS A 23 -15.19 -10.46 6.42
CA HIS A 23 -16.09 -9.41 6.93
C HIS A 23 -16.32 -9.45 8.45
N THR A 24 -15.83 -10.47 9.13
CA THR A 24 -15.98 -10.66 10.58
C THR A 24 -14.63 -10.98 11.21
N ASP A 25 -14.25 -10.21 12.22
CA ASP A 25 -13.00 -10.38 12.94
C ASP A 25 -13.00 -11.61 13.86
N LYS A 26 -11.81 -11.95 14.37
CA LYS A 26 -11.63 -13.11 15.28
C LYS A 26 -12.45 -13.04 16.58
N ASP A 27 -12.85 -11.83 16.99
CA ASP A 27 -13.71 -11.58 18.15
C ASP A 27 -15.21 -11.62 17.83
N GLU A 28 -15.58 -12.09 16.63
CA GLU A 28 -16.95 -12.19 16.12
C GLU A 28 -17.63 -10.82 15.89
N THR A 29 -16.87 -9.71 15.87
CA THR A 29 -17.40 -8.38 15.53
C THR A 29 -17.27 -8.10 14.03
N PRO A 30 -18.18 -7.29 13.43
CA PRO A 30 -18.03 -6.87 12.04
C PRO A 30 -16.72 -6.11 11.83
N TYR A 31 -15.98 -6.47 10.78
CA TYR A 31 -14.77 -5.75 10.36
C TYR A 31 -15.11 -4.43 9.67
N VAL A 32 -16.22 -4.39 8.92
CA VAL A 32 -16.70 -3.19 8.23
C VAL A 32 -17.64 -2.40 9.13
N SER A 33 -17.36 -1.11 9.31
CA SER A 33 -18.23 -0.20 10.10
C SER A 33 -19.58 0.03 9.43
N ASP A 34 -20.62 0.17 10.24
CA ASP A 34 -21.94 0.65 9.83
C ASP A 34 -22.07 2.18 9.83
N GLN A 35 -20.94 2.88 9.84
CA GLN A 35 -20.82 4.32 9.76
C GLN A 35 -19.96 4.73 8.60
N LEU A 36 -20.28 5.84 7.94
CA LEU A 36 -19.44 6.49 6.92
C LEU A 36 -18.90 7.80 7.47
N ILE A 37 -17.64 8.08 7.14
CA ILE A 37 -17.07 9.42 7.35
C ILE A 37 -17.68 10.36 6.31
N VAL A 38 -18.16 11.53 6.75
CA VAL A 38 -18.63 12.57 5.86
C VAL A 38 -17.46 13.49 5.51
N LEU A 39 -17.08 13.51 4.24
CA LEU A 39 -16.07 14.42 3.69
C LEU A 39 -16.75 15.57 2.95
N SER A 40 -16.21 16.77 3.07
CA SER A 40 -16.48 17.83 2.11
C SER A 40 -15.68 17.63 0.81
N GLU A 41 -16.14 18.23 -0.30
CA GLU A 41 -15.39 18.25 -1.55
C GLU A 41 -13.95 18.80 -1.36
N ALA A 42 -13.80 19.83 -0.51
CA ALA A 42 -12.49 20.42 -0.21
C ALA A 42 -11.54 19.47 0.55
N GLU A 43 -12.06 18.60 1.43
CA GLU A 43 -11.26 17.58 2.11
C GLU A 43 -10.86 16.46 1.14
N ALA A 44 -11.75 16.03 0.26
CA ALA A 44 -11.44 15.05 -0.79
C ALA A 44 -10.35 15.59 -1.73
N GLU A 45 -10.46 16.84 -2.20
CA GLU A 45 -9.45 17.52 -3.01
C GLU A 45 -8.11 17.63 -2.28
N ALA A 46 -8.13 17.95 -0.97
CA ALA A 46 -6.90 18.03 -0.17
C ALA A 46 -6.16 16.69 -0.08
N TYR A 47 -6.88 15.55 0.01
CA TYR A 47 -6.27 14.23 -0.08
C TYR A 47 -5.67 13.97 -1.47
N TYR A 48 -6.39 14.33 -2.55
CA TYR A 48 -5.89 14.18 -3.91
C TYR A 48 -4.57 14.93 -4.11
N GLU A 49 -4.53 16.21 -3.75
CA GLU A 49 -3.31 17.03 -3.87
C GLU A 49 -2.16 16.53 -2.97
N ALA A 50 -2.50 16.10 -1.75
CA ALA A 50 -1.51 15.61 -0.80
C ALA A 50 -0.80 14.35 -1.30
N GLY A 51 -1.53 13.36 -1.81
CA GLY A 51 -0.92 12.11 -2.30
C GLY A 51 -0.07 12.33 -3.53
N ASN A 52 -0.50 13.18 -4.48
CA ASN A 52 0.30 13.52 -5.66
C ASN A 52 1.60 14.22 -5.26
N THR A 53 1.53 15.21 -4.35
CA THR A 53 2.71 15.89 -3.83
C THR A 53 3.65 14.92 -3.10
N LEU A 54 3.10 14.04 -2.27
CA LEU A 54 3.90 13.06 -1.54
C LEU A 54 4.60 12.09 -2.49
N TYR A 55 3.92 11.60 -3.53
CA TYR A 55 4.54 10.68 -4.48
C TYR A 55 5.74 11.30 -5.19
N ASP A 56 5.61 12.55 -5.67
CA ASP A 56 6.72 13.29 -6.26
C ASP A 56 7.91 13.40 -5.28
N MET A 57 7.63 13.69 -4.01
CA MET A 57 8.68 13.76 -2.97
C MET A 57 9.33 12.38 -2.72
N PHE A 58 8.57 11.28 -2.77
CA PHE A 58 9.11 9.92 -2.65
C PHE A 58 10.01 9.56 -3.84
N VAL A 59 9.65 9.97 -5.06
CA VAL A 59 10.48 9.78 -6.25
C VAL A 59 11.81 10.52 -6.10
N GLU A 60 11.79 11.81 -5.70
CA GLU A 60 13.03 12.55 -5.44
C GLU A 60 13.86 11.96 -4.29
N ALA A 61 13.20 11.45 -3.24
CA ALA A 61 13.90 10.78 -2.14
C ALA A 61 14.54 9.44 -2.59
N GLY A 62 13.86 8.68 -3.44
CA GLY A 62 14.40 7.45 -4.06
C GLY A 62 15.63 7.73 -4.90
N GLU A 63 15.55 8.72 -5.78
CA GLU A 63 16.71 9.19 -6.57
C GLU A 63 17.88 9.59 -5.67
N TYR A 64 17.61 10.39 -4.63
CA TYR A 64 18.62 10.80 -3.66
C TYR A 64 19.29 9.63 -2.94
N VAL A 65 18.50 8.59 -2.57
CA VAL A 65 19.03 7.36 -1.96
C VAL A 65 19.98 6.64 -2.92
N ILE A 66 19.61 6.51 -4.19
CA ILE A 66 20.41 5.83 -5.22
C ILE A 66 21.70 6.60 -5.50
N GLU A 67 21.61 7.90 -5.78
CA GLU A 67 22.77 8.76 -6.09
C GLU A 67 23.80 8.81 -4.96
N ASN A 68 23.34 8.81 -3.69
CA ASN A 68 24.20 8.90 -2.51
C ASN A 68 24.49 7.54 -1.89
N ASN A 69 24.02 6.43 -2.48
CA ASN A 69 24.23 5.05 -2.03
C ASN A 69 23.77 4.83 -0.56
N LEU A 70 22.61 5.36 -0.20
CA LEU A 70 22.07 5.34 1.18
C LEU A 70 21.22 4.07 1.46
N PHE A 71 21.33 3.03 0.66
CA PHE A 71 20.53 1.80 0.80
C PHE A 71 20.63 1.19 2.21
N HIS A 72 21.84 1.12 2.76
CA HIS A 72 22.04 0.58 4.10
C HIS A 72 21.40 1.46 5.19
N GLU A 73 21.37 2.77 4.97
CA GLU A 73 20.78 3.71 5.93
C GLU A 73 19.28 3.57 6.04
N ILE A 74 18.63 3.26 4.92
CA ILE A 74 17.19 2.96 4.90
C ILE A 74 16.87 1.47 5.06
N GLY A 75 17.87 0.64 5.38
CA GLY A 75 17.69 -0.77 5.73
C GLY A 75 17.48 -1.72 4.56
N ILE A 76 17.81 -1.31 3.34
CA ILE A 76 17.67 -2.19 2.16
C ILE A 76 18.67 -3.36 2.27
N PRO A 77 18.20 -4.61 2.13
CA PRO A 77 19.06 -5.79 2.05
C PRO A 77 20.01 -5.69 0.86
N PHE A 78 21.30 -6.05 1.08
CA PHE A 78 22.36 -5.87 0.09
C PHE A 78 22.12 -6.67 -1.22
N ASN A 79 21.44 -7.82 -1.13
CA ASN A 79 21.12 -8.70 -2.25
C ASN A 79 20.04 -8.14 -3.19
N LEU A 80 19.32 -7.09 -2.79
CA LEU A 80 18.33 -6.39 -3.62
C LEU A 80 18.86 -5.11 -4.27
N ILE A 81 20.01 -4.57 -3.87
CA ILE A 81 20.48 -3.25 -4.32
C ILE A 81 20.59 -3.17 -5.85
N ASP A 82 21.19 -4.18 -6.49
CA ASP A 82 21.32 -4.18 -7.95
C ASP A 82 19.96 -4.29 -8.64
N LEU A 83 19.05 -5.09 -8.06
CA LEU A 83 17.69 -5.26 -8.59
C LEU A 83 16.86 -3.97 -8.44
N ILE A 84 17.04 -3.26 -7.33
CA ILE A 84 16.41 -1.94 -7.12
C ILE A 84 16.90 -0.94 -8.16
N LYS A 85 18.21 -0.87 -8.39
CA LYS A 85 18.79 0.03 -9.40
C LYS A 85 18.28 -0.29 -10.81
N GLU A 86 18.28 -1.56 -11.19
CA GLU A 86 17.78 -1.99 -12.51
C GLU A 86 16.30 -1.64 -12.67
N SER A 87 15.48 -1.94 -11.66
CA SER A 87 14.07 -1.62 -11.73
C SER A 87 13.77 -0.13 -11.66
N TRP A 88 14.69 0.70 -11.14
CA TRP A 88 14.58 2.16 -11.14
C TRP A 88 14.96 2.77 -12.48
N GLU A 89 16.03 2.31 -13.09
CA GLU A 89 16.59 2.87 -14.32
C GLU A 89 15.82 2.43 -15.58
N ASN A 90 15.01 1.37 -15.49
CA ASN A 90 14.30 0.80 -16.63
C ASN A 90 12.78 1.00 -16.50
N ASP A 91 12.24 1.87 -17.34
CA ASP A 91 10.84 2.32 -17.33
C ASP A 91 9.79 1.21 -17.49
N VAL A 92 10.20 -0.01 -17.91
CA VAL A 92 9.29 -1.17 -17.98
C VAL A 92 8.88 -1.69 -16.59
N HIS A 93 9.66 -1.36 -15.54
CA HIS A 93 9.37 -1.70 -14.17
C HIS A 93 8.54 -0.60 -13.51
N TRP A 94 7.24 -0.76 -13.56
CA TRP A 94 6.26 0.25 -13.21
C TRP A 94 5.63 0.01 -11.84
N HIS A 95 5.44 1.08 -11.05
CA HIS A 95 4.69 1.00 -9.82
C HIS A 95 3.20 0.83 -10.12
N LEU A 96 2.64 -0.33 -9.78
CA LEU A 96 1.23 -0.61 -10.06
C LEU A 96 0.31 0.20 -9.16
N TYR A 97 0.52 0.16 -7.85
CA TYR A 97 -0.25 0.91 -6.86
C TYR A 97 0.44 0.93 -5.49
N GLY A 98 0.07 1.92 -4.69
CA GLY A 98 0.50 2.04 -3.30
C GLY A 98 -0.58 2.70 -2.45
N ARG A 99 -0.40 2.69 -1.11
CA ARG A 99 -1.30 3.33 -0.15
C ARG A 99 -0.51 4.18 0.84
N PHE A 100 -0.77 5.49 0.83
CA PHE A 100 -0.30 6.39 1.87
C PHE A 100 -1.17 6.25 3.11
N ASP A 101 -0.57 6.04 4.27
CA ASP A 101 -1.24 6.10 5.54
C ASP A 101 -1.04 7.50 6.13
N LEU A 102 -2.17 8.20 6.35
CA LEU A 102 -2.19 9.63 6.68
C LEU A 102 -2.95 9.90 7.97
N ALA A 103 -2.43 10.83 8.78
CA ALA A 103 -3.19 11.45 9.85
C ALA A 103 -3.83 12.74 9.38
N GLY A 104 -4.99 13.10 9.93
CA GLY A 104 -5.66 14.37 9.61
C GLY A 104 -6.42 14.35 8.29
N GLY A 105 -6.60 15.51 7.68
CA GLY A 105 -7.42 15.70 6.48
C GLY A 105 -8.91 15.82 6.74
N ILE A 106 -9.38 15.49 7.93
CA ILE A 106 -10.74 15.60 8.42
C ILE A 106 -10.74 16.32 9.77
N ASP A 107 -11.90 16.81 10.22
CA ASP A 107 -12.06 17.50 11.50
C ASP A 107 -11.18 18.75 11.64
N GLY A 108 -10.81 19.39 10.52
CA GLY A 108 -9.93 20.56 10.49
C GLY A 108 -8.48 20.28 10.87
N LYS A 109 -8.08 19.03 11.05
CA LYS A 109 -6.68 18.63 11.29
C LYS A 109 -5.89 18.60 9.97
N PRO A 110 -4.64 19.11 9.96
CA PRO A 110 -3.83 19.05 8.75
C PRO A 110 -3.45 17.61 8.39
N ILE A 111 -3.36 17.34 7.10
CA ILE A 111 -2.85 16.05 6.59
C ILE A 111 -1.38 15.89 6.96
N LYS A 112 -1.01 14.74 7.51
CA LYS A 112 0.36 14.37 7.86
C LYS A 112 0.67 12.95 7.42
N LEU A 113 1.80 12.78 6.73
CA LEU A 113 2.30 11.47 6.32
C LEU A 113 2.74 10.65 7.53
N LEU A 114 2.21 9.44 7.65
CA LEU A 114 2.64 8.46 8.62
C LEU A 114 3.59 7.43 7.99
N GLU A 115 3.22 6.87 6.83
CA GLU A 115 4.03 5.91 6.06
C GLU A 115 3.47 5.75 4.64
N PHE A 116 4.23 5.08 3.78
CA PHE A 116 3.80 4.69 2.44
C PHE A 116 3.95 3.18 2.27
N ASN A 117 2.85 2.48 2.12
CA ASN A 117 2.80 1.07 1.78
C ASN A 117 2.87 0.95 0.26
N ALA A 118 4.08 0.81 -0.28
CA ALA A 118 4.33 0.91 -1.72
C ALA A 118 4.55 -0.44 -2.41
N ASP A 119 4.91 -1.49 -1.66
CA ASP A 119 5.17 -2.82 -2.23
C ASP A 119 3.91 -3.71 -2.21
N THR A 120 3.34 -3.94 -1.03
CA THR A 120 2.22 -4.86 -0.83
C THR A 120 1.09 -4.22 0.01
N PRO A 121 0.47 -3.11 -0.47
CA PRO A 121 -0.58 -2.44 0.28
C PRO A 121 -1.86 -3.30 0.37
N THR A 122 -2.42 -3.36 1.57
CA THR A 122 -3.71 -4.00 1.87
C THR A 122 -4.89 -3.02 1.83
N ALA A 123 -6.11 -3.48 2.17
CA ALA A 123 -7.36 -2.73 2.13
C ALA A 123 -7.78 -2.23 0.73
N LEU A 124 -7.25 -2.87 -0.33
CA LEU A 124 -7.64 -2.58 -1.70
C LEU A 124 -9.09 -2.99 -1.97
N PHE A 125 -9.46 -4.20 -1.58
CA PHE A 125 -10.80 -4.73 -1.80
C PHE A 125 -11.85 -3.90 -1.06
N GLU A 126 -11.56 -3.56 0.20
CA GLU A 126 -12.41 -2.71 1.03
C GLU A 126 -12.64 -1.35 0.38
N THR A 127 -11.57 -0.73 -0.12
CA THR A 127 -11.63 0.61 -0.69
C THR A 127 -12.28 0.59 -2.07
N ALA A 128 -11.90 -0.33 -2.96
CA ALA A 128 -12.45 -0.37 -4.32
C ALA A 128 -13.92 -0.83 -4.35
N ILE A 129 -14.27 -1.84 -3.56
CA ILE A 129 -15.53 -2.58 -3.69
C ILE A 129 -16.46 -2.37 -2.50
N VAL A 130 -15.96 -2.62 -1.26
CA VAL A 130 -16.84 -2.69 -0.09
C VAL A 130 -17.46 -1.34 0.24
N GLN A 131 -16.68 -0.25 0.24
CA GLN A 131 -17.25 1.08 0.55
C GLN A 131 -18.25 1.56 -0.51
N TRP A 132 -18.04 1.21 -1.79
CA TRP A 132 -19.05 1.43 -2.84
C TRP A 132 -20.33 0.62 -2.56
N ALA A 133 -20.19 -0.66 -2.19
CA ALA A 133 -21.31 -1.52 -1.85
C ALA A 133 -22.13 -0.98 -0.66
N ILE A 134 -21.50 -0.29 0.33
CA ILE A 134 -22.20 0.38 1.42
C ILE A 134 -23.15 1.45 0.86
N LEU A 135 -22.69 2.32 -0.06
CA LEU A 135 -23.55 3.35 -0.65
C LEU A 135 -24.74 2.71 -1.37
N ARG A 136 -24.46 1.75 -2.23
CA ARG A 136 -25.48 1.07 -3.03
C ARG A 136 -26.56 0.38 -2.18
N GLN A 137 -26.16 -0.35 -1.16
CA GLN A 137 -27.11 -1.06 -0.28
C GLN A 137 -27.94 -0.10 0.60
N ASN A 138 -27.44 1.09 0.85
CA ASN A 138 -28.13 2.11 1.62
C ASN A 138 -28.89 3.12 0.74
N GLY A 139 -28.95 2.92 -0.57
CA GLY A 139 -29.65 3.80 -1.49
C GLY A 139 -29.08 5.22 -1.55
N LEU A 140 -27.77 5.33 -1.29
CA LEU A 140 -27.00 6.57 -1.44
C LEU A 140 -26.47 6.69 -2.88
N GLU A 141 -26.10 7.90 -3.29
CA GLU A 141 -25.50 8.13 -4.60
C GLU A 141 -24.13 7.46 -4.69
N GLU A 142 -23.96 6.53 -5.62
CA GLU A 142 -22.75 5.71 -5.76
C GLU A 142 -21.52 6.55 -6.16
N GLU A 143 -21.73 7.70 -6.81
CA GLU A 143 -20.70 8.65 -7.24
C GLU A 143 -20.24 9.60 -6.11
N SER A 144 -20.89 9.57 -4.94
CA SER A 144 -20.56 10.41 -3.79
C SER A 144 -19.38 9.87 -2.99
N GLN A 145 -18.32 9.42 -3.65
CA GLN A 145 -17.08 8.97 -3.01
C GLN A 145 -15.86 9.47 -3.78
N PHE A 146 -14.79 9.75 -3.06
CA PHE A 146 -13.45 9.83 -3.65
C PHE A 146 -12.91 8.39 -3.78
N ASN A 147 -13.37 7.69 -4.81
CA ASN A 147 -13.12 6.28 -5.03
C ASN A 147 -13.18 5.92 -6.51
N ALA A 148 -12.10 6.14 -7.22
CA ALA A 148 -11.89 5.69 -8.59
C ALA A 148 -10.83 4.57 -8.67
N LEU A 149 -10.63 3.79 -7.56
CA LEU A 149 -9.52 2.83 -7.46
C LEU A 149 -9.61 1.73 -8.52
N TYR A 150 -10.80 1.20 -8.76
CA TYR A 150 -11.01 0.14 -9.75
C TYR A 150 -10.69 0.61 -11.16
N GLU A 151 -11.22 1.77 -11.55
CA GLU A 151 -11.01 2.39 -12.85
C GLU A 151 -9.54 2.81 -13.04
N ALA A 152 -8.94 3.40 -12.01
CA ALA A 152 -7.53 3.80 -12.04
C ALA A 152 -6.59 2.60 -12.22
N LEU A 153 -6.86 1.48 -11.54
CA LEU A 153 -6.10 0.24 -11.75
C LEU A 153 -6.28 -0.31 -13.16
N THR A 154 -7.53 -0.35 -13.67
CA THR A 154 -7.81 -0.79 -15.04
C THR A 154 -7.02 0.05 -16.05
N ASP A 155 -7.03 1.37 -15.89
CA ASP A 155 -6.31 2.28 -16.77
C ASP A 155 -4.80 2.19 -16.58
N ASN A 156 -4.32 1.94 -15.36
CA ASN A 156 -2.89 1.75 -15.12
C ASN A 156 -2.38 0.43 -15.72
N PHE A 157 -3.13 -0.67 -15.63
CA PHE A 157 -2.80 -1.88 -16.36
C PHE A 157 -2.67 -1.62 -17.87
N LYS A 158 -3.62 -0.90 -18.48
CA LYS A 158 -3.52 -0.50 -19.89
C LYS A 158 -2.31 0.38 -20.18
N ARG A 159 -1.93 1.24 -19.23
CA ARG A 159 -0.77 2.14 -19.35
C ARG A 159 0.56 1.42 -19.25
N LEU A 160 0.70 0.42 -18.36
CA LEU A 160 1.90 -0.44 -18.29
C LEU A 160 2.28 -1.03 -19.63
N VAL A 161 1.30 -1.16 -20.44
CA VAL A 161 1.29 -1.73 -21.77
C VAL A 161 1.61 -0.69 -22.84
N THR A 162 1.21 0.56 -22.65
CA THR A 162 1.25 1.63 -23.64
C THR A 162 2.34 2.66 -23.40
N LEU A 163 3.49 2.30 -22.88
CA LEU A 163 4.70 3.15 -22.96
C LEU A 163 5.05 3.48 -24.44
N GLU A 164 4.31 2.89 -25.39
CA GLU A 164 4.29 3.28 -26.78
C GLU A 164 2.98 4.01 -27.13
N GLU A 165 3.08 5.06 -27.94
CA GLU A 165 2.01 6.03 -28.27
C GLU A 165 0.77 5.46 -29.00
N SER A 166 0.66 4.13 -29.19
CA SER A 166 -0.51 3.53 -29.83
C SER A 166 -0.87 2.13 -29.32
N VAL A 167 -2.17 1.87 -29.22
CA VAL A 167 -2.73 0.55 -28.89
C VAL A 167 -2.28 -0.54 -29.89
N GLU A 168 -2.09 -0.17 -31.17
CA GLU A 168 -1.65 -1.08 -32.23
C GLU A 168 -0.19 -1.55 -32.02
N ALA A 169 0.71 -0.64 -31.64
CA ALA A 169 2.10 -0.98 -31.34
C ALA A 169 2.20 -1.84 -30.07
N PHE A 170 1.25 -1.69 -29.13
CA PHE A 170 1.15 -2.55 -27.97
C PHE A 170 0.78 -3.99 -28.36
N GLU A 171 -0.32 -4.18 -29.09
CA GLU A 171 -0.77 -5.51 -29.53
C GLU A 171 0.34 -6.26 -30.27
N GLU A 172 1.10 -5.57 -31.13
CA GLU A 172 2.24 -6.19 -31.84
C GLU A 172 3.40 -6.61 -30.91
N ARG A 173 3.68 -5.84 -29.85
CA ARG A 173 4.83 -6.05 -28.96
C ARG A 173 4.57 -7.07 -27.87
N TYR A 174 3.35 -7.10 -27.36
CA TYR A 174 2.94 -7.90 -26.20
C TYR A 174 1.90 -8.97 -26.54
N GLU A 175 1.64 -9.20 -27.85
CA GLU A 175 0.76 -10.27 -28.28
C GLU A 175 1.24 -11.62 -27.69
N GLY A 176 0.37 -12.22 -26.87
CA GLY A 176 0.64 -13.49 -26.21
C GLY A 176 1.38 -13.39 -24.88
N TRP A 177 1.73 -12.19 -24.37
CA TRP A 177 2.25 -12.06 -23.02
C TRP A 177 1.21 -12.42 -21.98
N LYS A 178 1.64 -13.19 -20.99
CA LYS A 178 0.78 -13.70 -19.93
C LYS A 178 1.14 -13.07 -18.61
N PHE A 179 0.12 -12.81 -17.81
CA PHE A 179 0.27 -12.25 -16.49
C PHE A 179 -0.09 -13.29 -15.42
N LEU A 180 0.88 -13.68 -14.61
CA LEU A 180 0.70 -14.58 -13.49
C LEU A 180 0.44 -13.77 -12.21
N PHE A 181 -0.65 -14.09 -11.51
CA PHE A 181 -1.01 -13.51 -10.22
C PHE A 181 -0.81 -14.56 -9.13
N THR A 182 -0.12 -14.20 -8.05
CA THR A 182 0.19 -15.17 -7.00
C THR A 182 -0.09 -14.66 -5.59
N SER A 183 -0.58 -15.56 -4.74
CA SER A 183 -0.74 -15.37 -3.30
C SER A 183 -0.17 -16.53 -2.50
N ILE A 184 -0.12 -16.37 -1.19
CA ILE A 184 0.23 -17.44 -0.25
C ILE A 184 -1.02 -18.27 0.02
N LYS A 185 -0.90 -19.59 0.00
CA LYS A 185 -1.99 -20.52 0.27
C LYS A 185 -2.49 -20.42 1.72
N GLY A 186 -3.79 -20.33 1.89
CA GLY A 186 -4.45 -20.32 3.21
C GLY A 186 -4.64 -18.91 3.80
N ASN A 187 -4.33 -17.87 3.07
CA ASN A 187 -4.69 -16.49 3.39
C ASN A 187 -5.80 -16.03 2.44
N GLU A 188 -7.06 -16.14 2.85
CA GLU A 188 -8.22 -15.82 2.01
C GLU A 188 -8.32 -14.33 1.66
N GLU A 189 -7.87 -13.43 2.54
CA GLU A 189 -7.83 -11.99 2.29
C GLU A 189 -6.86 -11.67 1.15
N GLU A 190 -5.63 -12.17 1.23
CA GLU A 190 -4.63 -11.97 0.19
C GLU A 190 -5.07 -12.60 -1.13
N GLU A 191 -5.57 -13.85 -1.10
CA GLU A 191 -6.03 -14.54 -2.29
C GLU A 191 -7.12 -13.73 -3.01
N ASN A 192 -8.15 -13.28 -2.30
CA ASN A 192 -9.24 -12.53 -2.92
C ASN A 192 -8.80 -11.14 -3.39
N THR A 193 -7.87 -10.50 -2.70
CA THR A 193 -7.24 -9.25 -3.15
C THR A 193 -6.48 -9.46 -4.48
N VAL A 194 -5.70 -10.54 -4.57
CA VAL A 194 -4.95 -10.88 -5.79
C VAL A 194 -5.91 -11.25 -6.94
N ARG A 195 -6.98 -11.99 -6.65
CA ARG A 195 -8.01 -12.34 -7.66
C ARG A 195 -8.77 -11.10 -8.16
N LEU A 196 -9.00 -10.10 -7.31
CA LEU A 196 -9.57 -8.83 -7.75
C LEU A 196 -8.62 -8.14 -8.74
N LEU A 197 -7.32 -8.06 -8.42
CA LEU A 197 -6.34 -7.50 -9.35
C LEU A 197 -6.22 -8.29 -10.65
N GLN A 198 -6.26 -9.62 -10.59
CA GLN A 198 -6.32 -10.49 -11.76
C GLN A 198 -7.53 -10.14 -12.64
N HIS A 199 -8.71 -10.03 -12.05
CA HIS A 199 -9.94 -9.68 -12.77
C HIS A 199 -9.84 -8.29 -13.44
N ILE A 200 -9.28 -7.30 -12.74
CA ILE A 200 -9.04 -5.96 -13.30
C ILE A 200 -8.06 -6.03 -14.48
N ALA A 201 -7.00 -6.84 -14.39
CA ALA A 201 -6.07 -7.03 -15.49
C ALA A 201 -6.71 -7.73 -16.71
N GLU A 202 -7.62 -8.68 -16.48
CA GLU A 202 -8.43 -9.30 -17.56
C GLU A 202 -9.31 -8.27 -18.28
N GLU A 203 -9.98 -7.39 -17.52
CA GLU A 203 -10.74 -6.29 -18.10
C GLU A 203 -9.86 -5.29 -18.88
N ALA A 204 -8.62 -5.12 -18.47
CA ALA A 204 -7.62 -4.32 -19.18
C ALA A 204 -7.11 -5.02 -20.46
N GLY A 205 -7.40 -6.32 -20.66
CA GLY A 205 -7.10 -7.07 -21.87
C GLY A 205 -5.94 -8.07 -21.76
N TYR A 206 -5.42 -8.34 -20.55
CA TYR A 206 -4.37 -9.33 -20.37
C TYR A 206 -4.88 -10.77 -20.37
N ILE A 207 -4.03 -11.69 -20.82
CA ILE A 207 -4.20 -13.13 -20.58
C ILE A 207 -3.63 -13.40 -19.19
N THR A 208 -4.46 -13.87 -18.26
CA THR A 208 -4.05 -14.01 -16.85
C THR A 208 -4.20 -15.45 -16.38
N GLU A 209 -3.35 -15.81 -15.41
CA GLU A 209 -3.49 -17.03 -14.62
C GLU A 209 -3.24 -16.72 -13.13
N PHE A 210 -3.81 -17.55 -12.26
CA PHE A 210 -3.58 -17.47 -10.82
C PHE A 210 -2.93 -18.76 -10.34
N ALA A 211 -1.90 -18.62 -9.48
CA ALA A 211 -1.25 -19.75 -8.81
C ALA A 211 -0.92 -19.42 -7.36
N TYR A 212 -0.70 -20.42 -6.52
CA TYR A 212 -0.05 -20.20 -5.24
C TYR A 212 1.47 -20.17 -5.44
N ILE A 213 2.16 -19.38 -4.60
CA ILE A 213 3.61 -19.16 -4.76
C ILE A 213 4.44 -20.46 -4.69
N ASP A 214 3.97 -21.46 -3.95
CA ASP A 214 4.60 -22.78 -3.81
C ASP A 214 4.39 -23.69 -5.04
N GLU A 215 3.59 -23.28 -6.01
CA GLU A 215 3.29 -24.00 -7.25
C GLU A 215 4.08 -23.51 -8.45
N ILE A 216 4.84 -22.39 -8.32
CA ILE A 216 5.58 -21.78 -9.41
C ILE A 216 7.08 -22.09 -9.32
N GLU A 217 7.71 -22.13 -10.49
CA GLU A 217 9.14 -22.38 -10.65
C GLU A 217 9.85 -21.12 -11.17
N PHE A 218 11.07 -20.90 -10.71
CA PHE A 218 11.91 -19.77 -11.12
C PHE A 218 13.17 -20.26 -11.80
N SER A 219 13.51 -19.70 -12.96
CA SER A 219 14.68 -20.06 -13.74
C SER A 219 15.27 -18.82 -14.43
N GLU A 220 16.60 -18.66 -14.39
CA GLU A 220 17.26 -17.58 -15.13
C GLU A 220 17.13 -17.73 -16.66
N GLU A 221 16.91 -18.95 -17.16
CA GLU A 221 16.78 -19.23 -18.59
C GLU A 221 15.35 -19.03 -19.09
N GLU A 222 14.35 -19.51 -18.31
CA GLU A 222 12.94 -19.55 -18.71
C GLU A 222 12.10 -18.45 -18.05
N GLY A 223 12.62 -17.82 -16.99
CA GLY A 223 11.88 -16.79 -16.23
C GLY A 223 11.03 -17.37 -15.13
N ILE A 224 9.78 -16.98 -15.08
CA ILE A 224 8.76 -17.45 -14.12
C ILE A 224 7.89 -18.47 -14.82
N VAL A 225 7.83 -19.69 -14.27
CA VAL A 225 7.19 -20.83 -14.94
C VAL A 225 6.07 -21.40 -14.06
N TYR A 226 4.89 -21.59 -14.63
CA TYR A 226 3.77 -22.27 -14.02
C TYR A 226 3.15 -23.26 -15.01
N GLU A 227 2.93 -24.52 -14.58
CA GLU A 227 2.42 -25.63 -15.41
C GLU A 227 3.21 -25.84 -16.74
N GLY A 228 4.51 -25.53 -16.72
CA GLY A 228 5.41 -25.69 -17.87
C GLY A 228 5.30 -24.56 -18.90
N GLU A 229 4.63 -23.48 -18.61
CA GLU A 229 4.54 -22.26 -19.42
C GLU A 229 5.25 -21.11 -18.73
N SER A 230 5.96 -20.27 -19.52
CA SER A 230 6.62 -19.05 -19.01
C SER A 230 5.66 -17.87 -18.99
N TYR A 231 5.85 -17.00 -18.01
CA TYR A 231 5.06 -15.77 -17.80
C TYR A 231 5.99 -14.57 -17.81
N GLU A 232 5.72 -13.61 -18.66
CA GLU A 232 6.49 -12.37 -18.82
C GLU A 232 6.13 -11.32 -17.76
N LEU A 233 4.93 -11.41 -17.18
CA LEU A 233 4.45 -10.49 -16.16
C LEU A 233 4.07 -11.28 -14.90
N TRP A 234 4.50 -10.80 -13.74
CA TRP A 234 4.19 -11.44 -12.47
C TRP A 234 3.77 -10.42 -11.41
N PHE A 235 2.59 -10.60 -10.84
CA PHE A 235 2.15 -9.90 -9.64
C PHE A 235 2.37 -10.78 -8.41
N LYS A 236 3.10 -10.25 -7.44
CA LYS A 236 3.34 -10.88 -6.15
C LYS A 236 2.76 -10.04 -5.02
N LEU A 237 2.16 -10.68 -4.03
CA LEU A 237 1.79 -10.01 -2.77
C LEU A 237 2.79 -10.32 -1.64
N ILE A 238 3.86 -11.04 -1.94
CA ILE A 238 4.96 -11.31 -1.02
C ILE A 238 5.89 -10.11 -0.99
N PRO A 239 6.23 -9.57 0.19
CA PRO A 239 7.10 -8.42 0.32
C PRO A 239 8.53 -8.68 -0.16
N TRP A 240 9.14 -7.66 -0.75
CA TRP A 240 10.54 -7.75 -1.17
C TRP A 240 11.51 -7.97 -0.01
N GLU A 241 11.25 -7.40 1.18
CA GLU A 241 12.07 -7.64 2.35
C GLU A 241 12.03 -9.10 2.81
N ASP A 242 10.87 -9.76 2.76
CA ASP A 242 10.74 -11.17 3.13
C ASP A 242 11.47 -12.06 2.13
N ILE A 243 11.32 -11.81 0.81
CA ILE A 243 12.09 -12.50 -0.22
C ILE A 243 13.59 -12.34 0.01
N ALA A 244 14.06 -11.15 0.35
CA ALA A 244 15.49 -10.89 0.54
C ALA A 244 16.07 -11.55 1.81
N LEU A 245 15.31 -11.59 2.89
CA LEU A 245 15.77 -12.04 4.20
C LEU A 245 15.55 -13.53 4.43
N GLU A 246 14.42 -14.06 3.97
CA GLU A 246 14.01 -15.46 4.21
C GLU A 246 14.33 -16.37 3.03
N GLU A 247 14.29 -15.84 1.80
CA GLU A 247 14.45 -16.60 0.56
C GLU A 247 15.58 -16.00 -0.30
N SER A 248 16.79 -15.91 0.26
CA SER A 248 17.93 -15.27 -0.41
C SER A 248 18.32 -15.88 -1.76
N ASP A 249 18.09 -17.18 -1.95
CA ASP A 249 18.34 -17.87 -3.23
C ASP A 249 17.31 -17.43 -4.28
N LEU A 250 16.05 -17.24 -3.89
CA LEU A 250 15.01 -16.69 -4.75
C LEU A 250 15.32 -15.24 -5.13
N ALA A 251 15.78 -14.42 -4.20
CA ALA A 251 16.20 -13.04 -4.50
C ALA A 251 17.30 -12.98 -5.58
N MET A 252 18.25 -13.92 -5.54
CA MET A 252 19.30 -14.02 -6.56
C MET A 252 18.76 -14.48 -7.91
N LEU A 253 17.84 -15.45 -7.93
CA LEU A 253 17.19 -15.91 -9.17
C LEU A 253 16.35 -14.78 -9.81
N LEU A 254 15.57 -14.06 -9.03
CA LEU A 254 14.76 -12.93 -9.51
C LEU A 254 15.65 -11.82 -10.08
N LYS A 255 16.80 -11.55 -9.46
CA LYS A 255 17.79 -10.64 -10.03
C LYS A 255 18.24 -11.11 -11.42
N GLY A 256 18.59 -12.40 -11.59
CA GLY A 256 18.97 -12.98 -12.88
C GLY A 256 17.84 -12.87 -13.92
N ILE A 257 16.61 -13.19 -13.53
CA ILE A 257 15.42 -13.11 -14.38
C ILE A 257 15.20 -11.69 -14.92
N ILE A 258 15.27 -10.67 -14.04
CA ILE A 258 15.06 -9.28 -14.43
C ILE A 258 16.21 -8.75 -15.29
N LEU A 259 17.46 -8.96 -14.89
CA LEU A 259 18.64 -8.55 -15.67
C LEU A 259 18.69 -9.19 -17.07
N ASN A 260 18.17 -10.40 -17.21
CA ASN A 260 18.03 -11.08 -18.49
C ASN A 260 16.72 -10.72 -19.23
N GLN A 261 15.93 -9.78 -18.71
CA GLN A 261 14.66 -9.33 -19.30
C GLN A 261 13.66 -10.47 -19.56
N LYS A 262 13.58 -11.44 -18.63
CA LYS A 262 12.71 -12.61 -18.76
C LYS A 262 11.33 -12.38 -18.14
N ALA A 263 11.20 -11.46 -17.18
CA ALA A 263 9.93 -11.09 -16.59
C ALA A 263 9.95 -9.66 -16.02
N ILE A 264 8.78 -9.09 -15.90
CA ILE A 264 8.50 -7.83 -15.19
C ILE A 264 7.70 -8.18 -13.95
N ILE A 265 8.13 -7.68 -12.77
CA ILE A 265 7.55 -8.01 -11.48
C ILE A 265 6.82 -6.79 -10.92
N PHE A 266 5.60 -6.96 -10.41
CA PHE A 266 4.74 -5.95 -9.82
C PHE A 266 4.46 -6.25 -8.33
N ASN A 267 4.62 -5.30 -7.41
CA ASN A 267 5.30 -4.02 -7.59
C ASN A 267 6.83 -4.23 -7.75
N PRO A 268 7.54 -3.36 -8.48
CA PRO A 268 8.96 -3.53 -8.74
C PRO A 268 9.82 -3.37 -7.48
N ALA A 269 11.05 -3.89 -7.51
CA ALA A 269 11.92 -3.92 -6.33
C ALA A 269 12.25 -2.54 -5.75
N TYR A 270 12.26 -1.47 -6.55
CA TYR A 270 12.52 -0.13 -6.03
C TYR A 270 11.44 0.36 -5.05
N THR A 271 10.22 -0.20 -5.09
CA THR A 271 9.16 0.18 -4.15
C THR A 271 9.52 -0.15 -2.71
N LEU A 272 10.47 -1.07 -2.48
CA LEU A 272 11.01 -1.34 -1.16
C LEU A 272 11.68 -0.11 -0.52
N MET A 273 12.29 0.79 -1.32
CA MET A 273 12.82 2.05 -0.80
C MET A 273 11.71 2.92 -0.21
N PHE A 274 10.55 2.94 -0.86
CA PHE A 274 9.37 3.69 -0.42
C PHE A 274 8.66 3.03 0.76
N GLN A 275 8.63 1.69 0.77
CA GLN A 275 8.06 0.88 1.85
C GLN A 275 8.83 1.03 3.17
N SER A 276 10.14 1.21 3.11
CA SER A 276 10.94 1.40 4.31
C SER A 276 10.57 2.70 5.03
N LYS A 277 10.12 2.60 6.28
CA LYS A 277 9.82 3.79 7.11
C LYS A 277 11.04 4.68 7.35
N ALA A 278 12.25 4.16 7.14
CA ALA A 278 13.48 4.94 7.20
C ALA A 278 13.55 6.05 6.15
N ILE A 279 12.82 5.94 5.03
CA ILE A 279 12.73 6.99 4.01
C ILE A 279 12.12 8.28 4.57
N LEU A 280 11.30 8.20 5.62
CA LEU A 280 10.70 9.37 6.28
C LEU A 280 11.77 10.36 6.80
N LYS A 281 12.92 9.82 7.22
CA LYS A 281 14.06 10.64 7.65
C LYS A 281 14.71 11.34 6.44
N ILE A 282 14.83 10.65 5.31
CA ILE A 282 15.37 11.23 4.08
C ILE A 282 14.43 12.33 3.56
N LEU A 283 13.12 12.08 3.53
CA LEU A 283 12.11 13.08 3.18
C LEU A 283 12.20 14.32 4.07
N TRP A 284 12.34 14.14 5.39
CA TRP A 284 12.48 15.26 6.31
C TRP A 284 13.74 16.09 6.07
N ASP A 285 14.85 15.46 5.70
CA ASP A 285 16.10 16.16 5.37
C ASP A 285 16.01 16.96 4.07
N LEU A 286 15.33 16.38 3.05
CA LEU A 286 15.15 17.05 1.75
C LEU A 286 14.13 18.19 1.83
N TYR A 287 13.07 18.01 2.63
CA TYR A 287 11.94 18.94 2.74
C TYR A 287 11.65 19.31 4.21
N PRO A 288 12.58 19.97 4.90
CA PRO A 288 12.38 20.34 6.30
C PRO A 288 11.17 21.26 6.44
N ASP A 289 10.37 21.01 7.49
CA ASP A 289 9.16 21.78 7.79
C ASP A 289 8.05 21.74 6.70
N HIS A 290 8.11 20.80 5.77
CA HIS A 290 7.03 20.65 4.77
C HIS A 290 5.69 20.32 5.46
N PRO A 291 4.58 20.99 5.08
CA PRO A 291 3.29 20.86 5.77
C PRO A 291 2.73 19.43 5.82
N LEU A 292 3.04 18.58 4.87
CA LEU A 292 2.61 17.17 4.86
C LEU A 292 3.51 16.24 5.68
N LEU A 293 4.72 16.66 6.06
CA LEU A 293 5.69 15.82 6.76
C LEU A 293 5.65 16.03 8.27
N LEU A 294 6.16 15.04 8.99
CA LEU A 294 6.50 15.07 10.41
C LEU A 294 8.00 14.94 10.56
N GLU A 295 8.60 15.68 11.50
CA GLU A 295 10.01 15.52 11.83
C GLU A 295 10.33 14.05 12.09
N SER A 296 11.33 13.52 11.40
CA SER A 296 11.74 12.13 11.47
C SER A 296 13.23 11.99 11.62
N SER A 297 13.68 11.03 12.43
CA SER A 297 15.09 10.82 12.77
C SER A 297 15.38 9.34 13.01
N PHE A 298 16.65 8.94 12.86
CA PHE A 298 17.12 7.61 13.31
C PHE A 298 17.45 7.56 14.81
N GLU A 299 17.47 8.72 15.46
CA GLU A 299 17.66 8.84 16.90
C GLU A 299 16.42 9.47 17.55
N PRO A 300 16.14 9.19 18.82
CA PRO A 300 15.01 9.79 19.51
C PRO A 300 15.01 11.31 19.46
N LEU A 301 13.86 11.91 19.15
CA LEU A 301 13.67 13.36 19.09
C LEU A 301 13.69 13.94 20.51
N ALA A 302 14.75 14.67 20.86
CA ALA A 302 14.94 15.20 22.21
C ALA A 302 13.81 16.16 22.63
N GLY A 303 13.17 15.89 23.77
CA GLY A 303 12.15 16.75 24.35
C GLY A 303 10.83 16.82 23.57
N LYS A 304 10.58 15.90 22.64
CA LYS A 304 9.34 15.82 21.84
C LYS A 304 8.60 14.51 22.09
N LYS A 305 7.28 14.59 22.10
CA LYS A 305 6.43 13.40 21.99
C LYS A 305 6.60 12.84 20.58
N GLN A 306 6.80 11.52 20.44
CA GLN A 306 7.17 10.88 19.19
C GLN A 306 6.66 9.46 19.11
N VAL A 307 6.67 8.90 17.90
CA VAL A 307 6.37 7.50 17.63
C VAL A 307 7.67 6.82 17.18
N ALA A 308 8.06 5.76 17.87
CA ALA A 308 9.13 4.87 17.47
C ALA A 308 8.51 3.72 16.65
N LYS A 309 9.04 3.47 15.45
CA LYS A 309 8.55 2.47 14.52
C LYS A 309 9.72 1.64 13.97
N PRO A 310 9.58 0.31 13.83
CA PRO A 310 10.56 -0.46 13.05
C PRO A 310 10.53 -0.03 11.58
N ILE A 311 11.69 -0.04 10.93
CA ILE A 311 11.81 0.40 9.52
C ILE A 311 10.98 -0.47 8.56
N PHE A 312 10.93 -1.77 8.83
CA PHE A 312 10.00 -2.72 8.23
C PHE A 312 9.14 -3.28 9.36
N GLY A 313 7.86 -3.05 9.31
CA GLY A 313 6.89 -3.49 10.31
C GLY A 313 5.48 -3.26 9.77
N ARG A 314 4.55 -4.08 10.21
CA ARG A 314 3.17 -4.13 9.72
C ARG A 314 2.21 -4.09 10.88
N GLU A 315 0.94 -3.77 10.62
CA GLU A 315 -0.18 -3.87 11.56
C GLU A 315 0.03 -3.17 12.91
N GLY A 316 0.91 -2.15 12.94
CA GLY A 316 1.24 -1.43 14.18
C GLY A 316 2.13 -2.19 15.16
N GLU A 317 2.62 -3.38 14.81
CA GLU A 317 3.50 -4.18 15.67
C GLU A 317 4.82 -3.47 15.95
N SER A 318 5.31 -3.65 17.18
CA SER A 318 6.54 -3.02 17.70
C SER A 318 6.56 -1.49 17.60
N VAL A 319 5.37 -0.86 17.52
CA VAL A 319 5.21 0.59 17.53
C VAL A 319 5.04 1.10 18.96
N ALA A 320 5.77 2.15 19.33
CA ALA A 320 5.66 2.78 20.63
C ALA A 320 5.49 4.30 20.52
N ILE A 321 4.54 4.85 21.28
CA ILE A 321 4.40 6.29 21.51
C ILE A 321 5.19 6.66 22.75
N LEU A 322 6.19 7.53 22.57
CA LEU A 322 7.07 8.01 23.62
C LEU A 322 6.72 9.45 24.00
N ASN A 323 6.64 9.73 25.30
CA ASN A 323 6.51 11.09 25.82
C ASN A 323 7.81 11.89 25.64
N ALA A 324 7.75 13.20 25.83
CA ALA A 324 8.89 14.10 25.71
C ALA A 324 10.03 13.78 26.71
N ASP A 325 9.74 13.09 27.81
CA ASP A 325 10.70 12.63 28.82
C ASP A 325 11.29 11.24 28.51
N GLY A 326 10.87 10.62 27.39
CA GLY A 326 11.29 9.29 26.97
C GLY A 326 10.48 8.13 27.57
N SER A 327 9.51 8.41 28.45
CA SER A 327 8.62 7.35 28.97
C SER A 327 7.63 6.89 27.90
N THR A 328 7.26 5.59 27.92
CA THR A 328 6.27 5.03 27.00
C THR A 328 4.85 5.43 27.41
N ALA A 329 4.13 6.07 26.49
CA ALA A 329 2.71 6.41 26.66
C ALA A 329 1.78 5.27 26.20
N ALA A 330 2.14 4.59 25.12
CA ALA A 330 1.45 3.42 24.58
C ALA A 330 2.44 2.59 23.73
N SER A 331 2.22 1.29 23.64
CA SER A 331 2.99 0.41 22.74
C SER A 331 2.20 -0.82 22.38
N ILE A 332 2.49 -1.37 21.20
CA ILE A 332 2.09 -2.71 20.78
C ILE A 332 3.38 -3.53 20.67
N GLU A 333 3.42 -4.66 21.34
CA GLU A 333 4.53 -5.63 21.24
C GLU A 333 4.42 -6.39 19.92
N GLY A 334 5.54 -6.82 19.36
CA GLY A 334 5.57 -7.57 18.11
C GLY A 334 6.92 -8.19 17.82
N GLU A 335 7.06 -8.83 16.67
CA GLU A 335 8.27 -9.57 16.30
C GLU A 335 9.42 -8.65 15.84
N TYR A 336 9.16 -7.36 15.62
CA TYR A 336 10.11 -6.39 15.08
C TYR A 336 10.92 -5.62 16.14
N ASP A 337 10.86 -6.00 17.42
CA ASP A 337 11.48 -5.26 18.55
C ASP A 337 13.01 -5.09 18.43
N ASN A 338 13.68 -5.96 17.68
CA ASN A 338 15.13 -5.92 17.46
C ASN A 338 15.54 -5.23 16.14
N HIS A 339 14.58 -4.71 15.39
CA HIS A 339 14.85 -4.04 14.13
C HIS A 339 15.32 -2.59 14.34
N LYS A 340 15.98 -2.04 13.32
CA LYS A 340 16.32 -0.62 13.29
C LYS A 340 15.05 0.21 13.37
N MET A 341 15.06 1.25 14.21
CA MET A 341 13.91 2.12 14.44
C MET A 341 14.04 3.44 13.72
N VAL A 342 12.90 4.03 13.34
CA VAL A 342 12.74 5.43 12.99
C VAL A 342 11.85 6.11 14.02
N TYR A 343 12.19 7.33 14.39
CA TYR A 343 11.46 8.17 15.34
C TYR A 343 10.79 9.29 14.57
N GLN A 344 9.47 9.38 14.63
CA GLN A 344 8.68 10.40 13.97
C GLN A 344 7.94 11.25 15.00
N ALA A 345 7.93 12.56 14.85
CA ALA A 345 7.18 13.45 15.73
C ALA A 345 5.71 13.02 15.81
N TYR A 346 5.18 12.99 17.03
CA TYR A 346 3.79 12.57 17.25
C TYR A 346 2.80 13.60 16.67
N THR A 347 1.79 13.11 16.00
CA THR A 347 0.59 13.87 15.61
C THR A 347 -0.65 13.18 16.13
N GLU A 348 -1.68 13.95 16.44
CA GLU A 348 -2.96 13.39 16.90
C GLU A 348 -3.80 12.97 15.71
N LEU A 349 -4.32 11.75 15.74
CA LEU A 349 -5.35 11.32 14.81
C LEU A 349 -6.68 12.04 15.07
N PRO A 350 -7.53 12.27 14.06
CA PRO A 350 -8.92 12.68 14.26
C PRO A 350 -9.67 11.66 15.11
N THR A 351 -10.60 12.15 15.95
CA THR A 351 -11.36 11.27 16.84
C THR A 351 -12.86 11.57 16.75
N ASP A 352 -13.67 10.54 17.01
CA ASP A 352 -15.12 10.67 17.18
C ASP A 352 -15.50 11.02 18.63
N GLN A 353 -16.82 11.05 18.90
CA GLN A 353 -17.35 11.35 20.23
C GLN A 353 -17.07 10.24 21.25
N GLU A 354 -16.80 9.03 20.81
CA GLU A 354 -16.50 7.87 21.64
C GLU A 354 -15.00 7.74 21.94
N GLY A 355 -14.19 8.59 21.28
CA GLY A 355 -12.73 8.62 21.44
C GLY A 355 -11.98 7.62 20.55
N ALA A 356 -12.65 7.01 19.57
CA ALA A 356 -11.99 6.19 18.58
C ALA A 356 -11.21 7.08 17.59
N SER A 357 -10.01 6.62 17.20
CA SER A 357 -9.11 7.32 16.29
C SER A 357 -9.35 6.87 14.84
N TYR A 358 -9.13 7.81 13.90
CA TYR A 358 -9.29 7.55 12.46
C TYR A 358 -8.00 7.87 11.71
N GLN A 359 -7.59 6.94 10.85
CA GLN A 359 -6.46 7.08 9.92
C GLN A 359 -6.97 6.92 8.50
N ALA A 360 -6.52 7.79 7.61
CA ALA A 360 -6.83 7.68 6.19
C ALA A 360 -5.81 6.78 5.49
N GLY A 361 -6.29 5.88 4.65
CA GLY A 361 -5.52 5.10 3.68
C GLY A 361 -5.81 5.65 2.29
N LEU A 362 -4.90 6.45 1.74
CA LEU A 362 -5.03 7.10 0.44
C LEU A 362 -4.32 6.26 -0.63
N PHE A 363 -5.07 5.71 -1.56
CA PHE A 363 -4.53 4.95 -2.67
C PHE A 363 -3.99 5.86 -3.77
N TYR A 364 -2.82 5.47 -4.26
CA TYR A 364 -2.12 6.09 -5.36
C TYR A 364 -1.93 5.07 -6.49
N VAL A 365 -2.46 5.39 -7.67
CA VAL A 365 -2.35 4.61 -8.90
C VAL A 365 -2.08 5.59 -10.02
N TYR A 366 -0.79 5.90 -10.29
CA TYR A 366 -0.34 6.99 -11.15
C TYR A 366 -0.71 8.41 -10.65
N GLU A 367 -1.85 8.54 -9.98
CA GLU A 367 -2.31 9.70 -9.23
C GLU A 367 -3.12 9.22 -8.01
N SER A 368 -3.40 10.13 -7.08
CA SER A 368 -4.28 9.81 -5.95
C SER A 368 -5.69 9.54 -6.45
N CYS A 369 -6.26 8.37 -6.13
CA CYS A 369 -7.51 7.95 -6.77
C CYS A 369 -8.61 7.50 -5.81
N ALA A 370 -8.29 7.19 -4.56
CA ALA A 370 -9.29 6.74 -3.59
C ALA A 370 -8.80 6.90 -2.16
N VAL A 371 -9.72 7.11 -1.22
CA VAL A 371 -9.45 7.08 0.20
C VAL A 371 -10.38 6.11 0.92
N GLY A 372 -9.83 5.30 1.81
CA GLY A 372 -10.54 4.52 2.81
C GLY A 372 -10.06 4.91 4.19
N PHE A 373 -10.76 4.51 5.24
CA PHE A 373 -10.38 4.85 6.60
C PHE A 373 -10.31 3.62 7.48
N ARG A 374 -9.44 3.68 8.48
CA ARG A 374 -9.39 2.71 9.57
C ARG A 374 -9.77 3.38 10.89
N LYS A 375 -10.64 2.72 11.66
CA LYS A 375 -11.10 3.15 13.00
C LYS A 375 -10.52 2.23 14.05
N GLY A 376 -9.85 2.79 15.05
CA GLY A 376 -9.24 1.97 16.10
C GLY A 376 -8.87 2.78 17.33
N GLY A 377 -7.89 2.27 18.07
CA GLY A 377 -7.34 2.90 19.26
C GLY A 377 -6.35 4.02 18.97
N LEU A 378 -5.46 4.29 19.92
CA LEU A 378 -4.39 5.28 19.81
C LEU A 378 -3.29 4.87 18.81
N ILE A 379 -3.01 3.58 18.72
CA ILE A 379 -2.21 2.93 17.69
C ILE A 379 -3.17 2.02 16.95
N LEU A 380 -3.23 2.11 15.62
CA LEU A 380 -4.05 1.24 14.81
C LEU A 380 -3.32 -0.09 14.59
N ASP A 381 -4.07 -1.18 14.70
CA ASP A 381 -3.60 -2.56 14.63
C ASP A 381 -4.48 -3.38 13.67
N ASN A 382 -4.27 -4.69 13.63
CA ASN A 382 -5.05 -5.63 12.80
C ASN A 382 -6.52 -5.79 13.25
N MET A 383 -6.90 -5.31 14.44
CA MET A 383 -8.30 -5.29 14.91
C MET A 383 -9.04 -3.98 14.56
N SER A 384 -8.35 -3.04 13.92
CA SER A 384 -8.93 -1.76 13.50
C SER A 384 -9.93 -1.98 12.37
N LYS A 385 -11.13 -1.39 12.50
CA LYS A 385 -12.25 -1.57 11.57
C LYS A 385 -12.07 -0.74 10.30
N PHE A 386 -12.52 -1.26 9.17
CA PHE A 386 -12.63 -0.48 7.95
C PHE A 386 -13.85 0.44 8.00
N VAL A 387 -13.68 1.68 7.57
CA VAL A 387 -14.73 2.70 7.51
C VAL A 387 -14.70 3.35 6.13
N GLY A 388 -15.80 3.25 5.40
CA GLY A 388 -15.97 3.97 4.14
C GLY A 388 -16.29 5.45 4.37
N HIS A 389 -16.46 6.19 3.27
CA HIS A 389 -16.83 7.61 3.34
C HIS A 389 -17.91 7.97 2.33
N ILE A 390 -18.44 9.18 2.49
CA ILE A 390 -19.32 9.85 1.54
C ILE A 390 -18.86 11.30 1.40
N VAL A 391 -18.84 11.84 0.18
CA VAL A 391 -18.51 13.23 -0.12
C VAL A 391 -19.79 14.06 -0.25
N ARG A 392 -19.83 15.26 0.35
CA ARG A 392 -20.97 16.20 0.33
C ARG A 392 -20.55 17.64 0.19
#